data_dfd1f8d87b07fa87a63b13f44d804943
#
_entry.id   dfd1f8d87b07fa87a63b13f44d804943
#
_cell.length_a   1.000
_cell.length_b   1.000
_cell.length_c   1.000
_cell.angle_alpha   90.00
_cell.angle_beta   90.00
_cell.angle_gamma   90.00
#
_symmetry.space_group_name_H-M   'P 1'
#
loop_
_entity.id
_entity.type
_entity.pdbx_description
1 polymer ?
#
loop_
_entity_poly.entity_id
_entity_poly.type
_entity_poly.pdbx_seq_one_letter_code
_entity_poly.pdbx_strand_id
1 'polypeptide(L)'
;MMYDQDVIDAEGLDDPYELYVNNEWTWKNWEDIMSSYVGNAPADTERYGVNGFFRAHVVQQTGKRLVNYDPATNEFSSNLNDPDIEKAQNFLYNMMKDGLILNGWVGSARDCFNQNCLFYAMGEWAYTGNQTPKEGENWGVVPIPQYDDNQQKITTSDMTAFMWVKGSTRSEAVKCWFECVRASKTDPKYEQTNKDKFMENNPNWTDEMYDVKMDVVSDDYLMLFDYAYGISSALGDRKQFDGNQCLVDALYSDASNVDEEGVQSTWTQVREKYSATVDSEIKELNQKIASLKS
;
A
#
# COMPACT_ATOMS: atom_id res chain seq x y z
N MET A 1 -6.52 -4.40 2.33
CA MET A 1 -7.17 -4.65 1.02
C MET A 1 -8.54 -5.23 1.28
N MET A 2 -9.59 -4.68 0.65
CA MET A 2 -10.95 -5.23 0.69
C MET A 2 -11.12 -6.26 -0.41
N TYR A 3 -11.96 -7.28 -0.18
CA TYR A 3 -12.33 -8.28 -1.19
C TYR A 3 -13.81 -8.64 -1.09
N ASP A 4 -14.38 -9.10 -2.19
CA ASP A 4 -15.79 -9.49 -2.32
C ASP A 4 -15.95 -10.96 -1.85
N GLN A 5 -16.43 -11.14 -0.63
CA GLN A 5 -16.61 -12.47 -0.04
C GLN A 5 -17.72 -13.26 -0.74
N ASP A 6 -18.79 -12.58 -1.18
CA ASP A 6 -19.87 -13.26 -1.91
C ASP A 6 -19.35 -13.92 -3.19
N VAL A 7 -18.40 -13.26 -3.87
CA VAL A 7 -17.75 -13.81 -5.06
C VAL A 7 -16.79 -14.94 -4.70
N ILE A 8 -15.97 -14.80 -3.64
CA ILE A 8 -15.10 -15.88 -3.16
C ILE A 8 -15.91 -17.16 -2.92
N ASP A 9 -17.01 -17.03 -2.18
CA ASP A 9 -17.88 -18.17 -1.83
C ASP A 9 -18.57 -18.76 -3.05
N ALA A 10 -19.11 -17.92 -3.94
CA ALA A 10 -19.86 -18.37 -5.11
C ALA A 10 -18.99 -19.10 -6.16
N GLU A 11 -17.75 -18.67 -6.31
CA GLU A 11 -16.80 -19.26 -7.27
C GLU A 11 -15.97 -20.41 -6.65
N GLY A 12 -16.07 -20.63 -5.33
CA GLY A 12 -15.32 -21.65 -4.61
C GLY A 12 -13.81 -21.40 -4.62
N LEU A 13 -13.43 -20.12 -4.52
CA LEU A 13 -12.04 -19.68 -4.44
C LEU A 13 -11.49 -19.88 -3.03
N ASP A 14 -10.17 -19.95 -2.91
CA ASP A 14 -9.53 -19.97 -1.60
C ASP A 14 -9.85 -18.66 -0.85
N ASP A 15 -10.24 -18.77 0.43
CA ASP A 15 -10.62 -17.63 1.25
C ASP A 15 -9.37 -16.83 1.67
N PRO A 16 -9.26 -15.54 1.31
CA PRO A 16 -8.12 -14.71 1.66
C PRO A 16 -7.87 -14.57 3.17
N TYR A 17 -8.94 -14.56 3.99
CA TYR A 17 -8.82 -14.48 5.44
C TYR A 17 -8.26 -15.78 6.02
N GLU A 18 -8.73 -16.94 5.55
CA GLU A 18 -8.20 -18.23 5.98
C GLU A 18 -6.72 -18.40 5.60
N LEU A 19 -6.33 -17.98 4.38
CA LEU A 19 -4.93 -17.97 3.97
C LEU A 19 -4.09 -17.03 4.87
N TYR A 20 -4.64 -15.88 5.23
CA TYR A 20 -3.97 -14.93 6.12
C TYR A 20 -3.75 -15.51 7.52
N VAL A 21 -4.76 -16.10 8.15
CA VAL A 21 -4.68 -16.71 9.48
C VAL A 21 -3.69 -17.87 9.51
N ASN A 22 -3.60 -18.62 8.41
CA ASN A 22 -2.68 -19.75 8.26
C ASN A 22 -1.24 -19.32 7.85
N ASN A 23 -0.95 -18.01 7.71
CA ASN A 23 0.31 -17.46 7.20
C ASN A 23 0.64 -17.93 5.76
N GLU A 24 -0.38 -18.13 4.96
CA GLU A 24 -0.31 -18.55 3.55
C GLU A 24 -0.75 -17.41 2.60
N TRP A 25 -1.06 -16.21 3.13
CA TRP A 25 -1.44 -15.05 2.35
C TRP A 25 -0.23 -14.41 1.69
N THR A 26 0.19 -14.95 0.52
CA THR A 26 1.37 -14.57 -0.24
C THR A 26 0.99 -14.02 -1.62
N TRP A 27 1.97 -13.43 -2.34
CA TRP A 27 1.77 -13.00 -3.72
C TRP A 27 1.29 -14.12 -4.61
N LYS A 28 1.88 -15.33 -4.45
CA LYS A 28 1.50 -16.48 -5.24
C LYS A 28 0.03 -16.85 -5.03
N ASN A 29 -0.42 -16.98 -3.79
CA ASN A 29 -1.80 -17.36 -3.51
C ASN A 29 -2.80 -16.28 -3.95
N TRP A 30 -2.43 -15.01 -3.81
CA TRP A 30 -3.21 -13.89 -4.32
C TRP A 30 -3.34 -13.92 -5.86
N GLU A 31 -2.23 -14.16 -6.57
CA GLU A 31 -2.23 -14.31 -8.03
C GLU A 31 -3.06 -15.52 -8.48
N ASP A 32 -2.94 -16.65 -7.79
CA ASP A 32 -3.70 -17.87 -8.07
C ASP A 32 -5.22 -17.63 -7.95
N ILE A 33 -5.67 -16.95 -6.89
CA ILE A 33 -7.08 -16.56 -6.70
C ILE A 33 -7.55 -15.65 -7.84
N MET A 34 -6.82 -14.59 -8.13
CA MET A 34 -7.19 -13.65 -9.19
C MET A 34 -7.21 -14.32 -10.57
N SER A 35 -6.22 -15.15 -10.87
CA SER A 35 -6.13 -15.89 -12.12
C SER A 35 -7.28 -16.87 -12.30
N SER A 36 -7.67 -17.55 -11.23
CA SER A 36 -8.83 -18.45 -11.22
C SER A 36 -10.11 -17.67 -11.47
N TYR A 37 -10.31 -16.54 -10.79
CA TYR A 37 -11.49 -15.70 -10.95
C TYR A 37 -11.63 -15.13 -12.37
N VAL A 38 -10.55 -14.58 -12.90
CA VAL A 38 -10.52 -14.02 -14.26
C VAL A 38 -10.65 -15.10 -15.31
N GLY A 39 -9.94 -16.23 -15.13
CA GLY A 39 -9.95 -17.35 -16.08
C GLY A 39 -11.30 -18.07 -16.17
N ASN A 40 -12.11 -18.04 -15.12
CA ASN A 40 -13.44 -18.62 -15.07
C ASN A 40 -14.55 -17.64 -15.54
N ALA A 41 -14.19 -16.50 -16.11
CA ALA A 41 -15.16 -15.51 -16.56
C ALA A 41 -16.12 -16.12 -17.63
N PRO A 42 -17.44 -15.89 -17.54
CA PRO A 42 -18.36 -16.19 -18.64
C PRO A 42 -17.95 -15.46 -19.93
N ALA A 43 -18.27 -16.05 -21.09
CA ALA A 43 -17.81 -15.57 -22.40
C ALA A 43 -18.06 -14.08 -22.71
N ASP A 44 -19.12 -13.51 -22.12
CA ASP A 44 -19.53 -12.12 -22.35
C ASP A 44 -19.27 -11.21 -21.13
N THR A 45 -18.41 -11.64 -20.20
CA THR A 45 -18.15 -10.92 -18.94
C THR A 45 -16.65 -10.68 -18.78
N GLU A 46 -16.25 -9.43 -18.67
CA GLU A 46 -14.88 -9.10 -18.24
C GLU A 46 -14.79 -9.15 -16.73
N ARG A 47 -13.71 -9.74 -16.22
CA ARG A 47 -13.38 -9.84 -14.80
C ARG A 47 -11.96 -9.35 -14.57
N TYR A 48 -11.72 -8.78 -13.40
CA TYR A 48 -10.41 -8.28 -12.99
C TYR A 48 -10.08 -8.72 -11.58
N GLY A 49 -8.80 -8.90 -11.30
CA GLY A 49 -8.32 -9.29 -9.97
C GLY A 49 -8.31 -8.13 -9.00
N VAL A 50 -7.66 -7.02 -9.34
CA VAL A 50 -7.39 -5.94 -8.37
C VAL A 50 -7.43 -4.54 -8.99
N ASN A 51 -7.82 -3.56 -8.14
CA ASN A 51 -7.68 -2.12 -8.37
C ASN A 51 -7.28 -1.38 -7.08
N GLY A 52 -6.96 -0.09 -7.17
CA GLY A 52 -6.63 0.78 -6.05
C GLY A 52 -5.13 0.97 -5.81
N PHE A 53 -4.75 1.33 -4.58
CA PHE A 53 -3.37 1.62 -4.17
C PHE A 53 -2.62 0.37 -3.70
N PHE A 54 -2.26 -0.54 -4.58
CA PHE A 54 -1.51 -1.76 -4.22
C PHE A 54 -0.06 -1.76 -4.71
N ARG A 55 0.25 -1.06 -5.80
CA ARG A 55 1.53 -1.17 -6.52
C ARG A 55 2.75 -0.87 -5.64
N ALA A 56 2.78 0.30 -5.03
CA ALA A 56 3.87 0.67 -4.12
C ALA A 56 3.95 -0.31 -2.93
N HIS A 57 2.80 -0.71 -2.40
CA HIS A 57 2.72 -1.60 -1.25
C HIS A 57 3.20 -3.01 -1.58
N VAL A 58 2.92 -3.53 -2.78
CA VAL A 58 3.47 -4.81 -3.25
C VAL A 58 5.00 -4.74 -3.31
N VAL A 59 5.57 -3.70 -3.91
CA VAL A 59 7.03 -3.55 -3.97
C VAL A 59 7.63 -3.45 -2.55
N GLN A 60 6.99 -2.71 -1.66
CA GLN A 60 7.46 -2.54 -0.28
C GLN A 60 7.38 -3.84 0.55
N GLN A 61 6.55 -4.83 0.17
CA GLN A 61 6.55 -6.16 0.81
C GLN A 61 7.89 -6.90 0.68
N THR A 62 8.74 -6.52 -0.26
CA THR A 62 10.11 -7.02 -0.34
C THR A 62 11.01 -6.53 0.81
N GLY A 63 10.55 -5.59 1.63
CA GLY A 63 11.36 -4.90 2.65
C GLY A 63 12.28 -3.83 2.07
N LYS A 64 12.21 -3.59 0.75
CA LYS A 64 13.06 -2.62 0.05
C LYS A 64 12.35 -1.29 -0.18
N ARG A 65 13.14 -0.24 -0.26
CA ARG A 65 12.73 1.12 -0.63
C ARG A 65 13.46 1.53 -1.89
N LEU A 66 12.89 2.42 -2.67
CA LEU A 66 13.52 2.95 -3.88
C LEU A 66 14.79 3.75 -3.57
N VAL A 67 14.87 4.30 -2.36
CA VAL A 67 16.05 5.03 -1.87
C VAL A 67 16.42 4.50 -0.49
N ASN A 68 17.68 4.14 -0.32
CA ASN A 68 18.26 3.72 0.95
C ASN A 68 18.88 4.88 1.70
N TYR A 69 18.83 4.81 3.02
CA TYR A 69 19.57 5.68 3.93
C TYR A 69 20.52 4.85 4.78
N ASP A 70 21.80 5.24 4.79
CA ASP A 70 22.81 4.65 5.66
C ASP A 70 23.03 5.55 6.89
N PRO A 71 22.61 5.13 8.10
CA PRO A 71 22.80 5.92 9.31
C PRO A 71 24.27 6.03 9.74
N ALA A 72 25.17 5.15 9.29
CA ALA A 72 26.57 5.19 9.65
C ALA A 72 27.33 6.30 8.89
N THR A 73 27.01 6.51 7.64
CA THR A 73 27.58 7.57 6.81
C THR A 73 26.70 8.82 6.78
N ASN A 74 25.43 8.68 7.10
CA ASN A 74 24.39 9.69 6.96
C ASN A 74 24.20 10.10 5.49
N GLU A 75 24.21 9.12 4.59
CA GLU A 75 24.07 9.31 3.16
C GLU A 75 22.87 8.53 2.60
N PHE A 76 22.28 9.06 1.56
CA PHE A 76 21.26 8.40 0.76
C PHE A 76 21.87 7.81 -0.51
N SER A 77 21.30 6.70 -0.98
CA SER A 77 21.68 6.05 -2.23
C SER A 77 20.47 5.53 -2.98
N SER A 78 20.54 5.51 -4.30
CA SER A 78 19.51 4.88 -5.16
C SER A 78 19.53 3.37 -4.97
N ASN A 79 18.33 2.78 -4.92
CA ASN A 79 18.14 1.34 -4.81
C ASN A 79 17.39 0.74 -6.01
N LEU A 80 17.26 1.48 -7.09
CA LEU A 80 16.48 1.06 -8.28
C LEU A 80 17.03 -0.20 -8.97
N ASN A 81 18.27 -0.62 -8.65
CA ASN A 81 18.88 -1.83 -9.18
C ASN A 81 18.78 -3.04 -8.23
N ASP A 82 18.05 -2.92 -7.14
CA ASP A 82 17.84 -4.04 -6.21
C ASP A 82 17.05 -5.17 -6.89
N PRO A 83 17.53 -6.43 -6.85
CA PRO A 83 16.88 -7.55 -7.53
C PRO A 83 15.49 -7.87 -6.98
N ASP A 84 15.21 -7.60 -5.70
CA ASP A 84 13.88 -7.83 -5.13
C ASP A 84 12.88 -6.78 -5.64
N ILE A 85 13.33 -5.52 -5.82
CA ILE A 85 12.51 -4.49 -6.48
C ILE A 85 12.19 -4.89 -7.91
N GLU A 86 13.20 -5.35 -8.67
CA GLU A 86 12.99 -5.82 -10.05
C GLU A 86 12.01 -7.00 -10.10
N LYS A 87 12.12 -7.96 -9.16
CA LYS A 87 11.20 -9.08 -9.06
C LYS A 87 9.77 -8.63 -8.79
N ALA A 88 9.59 -7.70 -7.86
CA ALA A 88 8.28 -7.13 -7.54
C ALA A 88 7.66 -6.36 -8.73
N GLN A 89 8.46 -5.58 -9.43
CA GLN A 89 8.01 -4.84 -10.62
C GLN A 89 7.67 -5.78 -11.78
N ASN A 90 8.42 -6.87 -11.96
CA ASN A 90 8.11 -7.88 -12.95
C ASN A 90 6.83 -8.66 -12.60
N PHE A 91 6.58 -8.92 -11.31
CA PHE A 91 5.31 -9.48 -10.85
C PHE A 91 4.13 -8.56 -11.22
N LEU A 92 4.21 -7.27 -10.89
CA LEU A 92 3.18 -6.28 -11.24
C LEU A 92 3.00 -6.13 -12.77
N TYR A 93 4.12 -6.18 -13.52
CA TYR A 93 4.09 -6.18 -14.99
C TYR A 93 3.29 -7.36 -15.53
N ASN A 94 3.55 -8.56 -15.03
CA ASN A 94 2.86 -9.78 -15.47
C ASN A 94 1.37 -9.73 -15.08
N MET A 95 1.02 -9.29 -13.87
CA MET A 95 -0.37 -9.12 -13.47
C MET A 95 -1.15 -8.23 -14.44
N MET A 96 -0.56 -7.12 -14.90
CA MET A 96 -1.19 -6.24 -15.87
C MET A 96 -1.30 -6.89 -17.24
N LYS A 97 -0.24 -7.53 -17.71
CA LYS A 97 -0.19 -8.26 -18.97
C LYS A 97 -1.21 -9.39 -19.04
N ASP A 98 -1.44 -10.09 -17.94
CA ASP A 98 -2.36 -11.21 -17.81
C ASP A 98 -3.81 -10.77 -17.53
N GLY A 99 -4.07 -9.45 -17.55
CA GLY A 99 -5.41 -8.88 -17.38
C GLY A 99 -5.95 -8.95 -15.94
N LEU A 100 -5.09 -9.18 -14.95
CA LEU A 100 -5.50 -9.25 -13.55
C LEU A 100 -5.73 -7.86 -12.92
N ILE A 101 -5.21 -6.80 -13.52
CA ILE A 101 -5.35 -5.43 -13.02
C ILE A 101 -6.44 -4.71 -13.81
N LEU A 102 -7.47 -4.21 -13.13
CA LEU A 102 -8.42 -3.27 -13.72
C LEU A 102 -7.70 -1.95 -13.97
N ASN A 103 -7.58 -1.55 -15.25
CA ASN A 103 -6.90 -0.33 -15.62
C ASN A 103 -7.69 0.91 -15.23
N GLY A 104 -6.97 2.00 -14.93
CA GLY A 104 -7.55 3.26 -14.50
C GLY A 104 -7.89 3.29 -13.00
N TRP A 105 -8.40 4.43 -12.56
CA TRP A 105 -8.73 4.68 -11.16
C TRP A 105 -10.20 4.39 -10.88
N VAL A 106 -10.46 3.60 -9.86
CA VAL A 106 -11.79 3.37 -9.30
C VAL A 106 -11.88 4.00 -7.91
N GLY A 107 -12.94 4.77 -7.66
CA GLY A 107 -13.04 5.63 -6.47
C GLY A 107 -13.48 4.94 -5.19
N SER A 108 -13.98 3.69 -5.26
CA SER A 108 -14.48 2.95 -4.10
C SER A 108 -14.45 1.44 -4.30
N ALA A 109 -14.46 0.66 -3.22
CA ALA A 109 -14.61 -0.80 -3.30
C ALA A 109 -15.93 -1.19 -3.98
N ARG A 110 -17.02 -0.49 -3.65
CA ARG A 110 -18.32 -0.69 -4.30
C ARG A 110 -18.25 -0.57 -5.81
N ASP A 111 -17.62 0.49 -6.32
CA ASP A 111 -17.51 0.69 -7.76
C ASP A 111 -16.55 -0.30 -8.41
N CYS A 112 -15.56 -0.78 -7.65
CA CYS A 112 -14.62 -1.82 -8.06
C CYS A 112 -15.35 -3.16 -8.22
N PHE A 113 -16.09 -3.60 -7.20
CA PHE A 113 -16.85 -4.84 -7.21
C PHE A 113 -17.96 -4.82 -8.27
N ASN A 114 -18.63 -3.68 -8.49
CA ASN A 114 -19.61 -3.49 -9.57
C ASN A 114 -19.00 -3.60 -10.99
N GLN A 115 -17.68 -3.51 -11.11
CA GLN A 115 -16.95 -3.73 -12.36
C GLN A 115 -16.32 -5.14 -12.42
N ASN A 116 -16.83 -6.10 -11.65
CA ASN A 116 -16.32 -7.46 -11.56
C ASN A 116 -14.83 -7.52 -11.20
N CYS A 117 -14.38 -6.65 -10.32
CA CYS A 117 -13.02 -6.65 -9.79
C CYS A 117 -13.04 -7.20 -8.36
N LEU A 118 -12.24 -8.22 -8.10
CA LEU A 118 -12.33 -9.02 -6.87
C LEU A 118 -11.73 -8.33 -5.63
N PHE A 119 -10.63 -7.60 -5.81
CA PHE A 119 -9.89 -6.94 -4.73
C PHE A 119 -9.80 -5.44 -4.94
N TYR A 120 -9.94 -4.68 -3.84
CA TYR A 120 -9.74 -3.23 -3.83
C TYR A 120 -8.79 -2.81 -2.73
N ALA A 121 -7.63 -2.29 -3.10
CA ALA A 121 -6.60 -1.86 -2.16
C ALA A 121 -6.66 -0.35 -1.92
N MET A 122 -6.77 0.05 -0.65
CA MET A 122 -6.79 1.46 -0.24
C MET A 122 -6.12 1.64 1.12
N GLY A 123 -5.92 2.88 1.53
CA GLY A 123 -5.56 3.19 2.91
C GLY A 123 -6.70 2.92 3.89
N GLU A 124 -6.37 2.68 5.16
CA GLU A 124 -7.35 2.38 6.23
C GLU A 124 -8.51 3.38 6.30
N TRP A 125 -8.25 4.65 6.01
CA TRP A 125 -9.27 5.71 5.98
C TRP A 125 -10.44 5.45 5.01
N ALA A 126 -10.25 4.63 3.98
CA ALA A 126 -11.29 4.25 3.04
C ALA A 126 -12.18 3.12 3.56
N TYR A 127 -11.70 2.33 4.52
CA TYR A 127 -12.39 1.13 5.03
C TYR A 127 -13.49 1.45 6.05
N THR A 128 -13.55 2.67 6.52
CA THR A 128 -14.51 3.12 7.54
C THR A 128 -15.49 4.18 7.03
N GLY A 129 -15.52 4.41 5.72
CA GLY A 129 -16.31 5.48 5.13
C GLY A 129 -17.30 5.00 4.08
N ASN A 130 -17.72 5.92 3.23
CA ASN A 130 -18.65 5.66 2.12
C ASN A 130 -18.02 4.96 0.91
N GLN A 131 -16.73 4.61 1.00
CA GLN A 131 -16.02 3.87 -0.04
C GLN A 131 -16.09 2.34 0.13
N THR A 132 -16.62 1.88 1.26
CA THR A 132 -16.87 0.46 1.52
C THR A 132 -18.06 -0.06 0.69
N PRO A 133 -18.21 -1.39 0.57
CA PRO A 133 -19.42 -2.02 0.06
C PRO A 133 -20.66 -1.56 0.84
N LYS A 134 -21.85 -1.81 0.27
CA LYS A 134 -23.11 -1.41 0.92
C LYS A 134 -23.40 -2.29 2.13
N GLU A 135 -24.26 -1.77 3.02
CA GLU A 135 -24.82 -2.57 4.09
C GLU A 135 -25.56 -3.80 3.50
N GLY A 136 -25.22 -4.97 4.02
CA GLY A 136 -25.76 -6.26 3.57
C GLY A 136 -24.97 -6.94 2.45
N GLU A 137 -23.97 -6.30 1.85
CA GLU A 137 -22.96 -6.96 1.01
C GLU A 137 -21.92 -7.62 1.91
N ASN A 138 -21.52 -8.86 1.58
CA ASN A 138 -20.54 -9.62 2.33
C ASN A 138 -19.14 -9.36 1.75
N TRP A 139 -18.22 -8.89 2.57
CA TRP A 139 -16.86 -8.51 2.17
C TRP A 139 -15.88 -8.74 3.30
N GLY A 140 -14.62 -8.88 2.95
CA GLY A 140 -13.55 -9.09 3.92
C GLY A 140 -12.41 -8.10 3.78
N VAL A 141 -11.50 -8.14 4.76
CA VAL A 141 -10.28 -7.32 4.79
C VAL A 141 -9.08 -8.20 5.08
N VAL A 142 -8.04 -8.06 4.28
CA VAL A 142 -6.72 -8.65 4.51
C VAL A 142 -5.63 -7.61 4.23
N PRO A 143 -4.41 -7.75 4.77
CA PRO A 143 -3.29 -6.88 4.39
C PRO A 143 -2.92 -7.08 2.92
N ILE A 144 -2.00 -6.27 2.40
CA ILE A 144 -1.31 -6.56 1.15
C ILE A 144 -0.57 -7.90 1.34
N PRO A 145 -0.67 -8.85 0.38
CA PRO A 145 -0.08 -10.17 0.53
C PRO A 145 1.42 -10.10 0.70
N GLN A 146 1.94 -10.98 1.54
CA GLN A 146 3.36 -11.06 1.84
C GLN A 146 4.16 -11.52 0.62
N TYR A 147 5.34 -10.97 0.44
CA TYR A 147 6.31 -11.46 -0.54
C TYR A 147 6.79 -12.86 -0.16
N ASP A 148 6.70 -13.81 -1.09
CA ASP A 148 6.92 -15.25 -0.85
C ASP A 148 8.28 -15.56 -0.22
N ASP A 149 9.32 -14.82 -0.60
CA ASP A 149 10.69 -15.02 -0.13
C ASP A 149 10.98 -14.26 1.19
N ASN A 150 10.05 -13.46 1.71
CA ASN A 150 10.25 -12.66 2.90
C ASN A 150 9.66 -13.33 4.15
N GLN A 151 10.49 -13.53 5.17
CA GLN A 151 10.06 -14.07 6.46
C GLN A 151 9.51 -12.99 7.40
N GLN A 152 9.75 -11.70 7.12
CA GLN A 152 9.28 -10.59 7.92
C GLN A 152 7.92 -10.12 7.43
N LYS A 153 6.93 -10.13 8.31
CA LYS A 153 5.65 -9.47 8.04
C LYS A 153 5.87 -7.95 7.93
N ILE A 154 5.35 -7.35 6.87
CA ILE A 154 5.51 -5.93 6.59
C ILE A 154 4.15 -5.27 6.47
N THR A 155 3.97 -4.15 7.17
CA THR A 155 2.90 -3.19 6.91
C THR A 155 3.49 -1.91 6.33
N THR A 156 2.82 -1.35 5.35
CA THR A 156 3.26 -0.12 4.70
C THR A 156 2.39 1.04 5.17
N SER A 157 3.00 2.19 5.39
CA SER A 157 2.28 3.35 5.93
C SER A 157 2.84 4.65 5.39
N ASP A 158 1.97 5.63 5.27
CA ASP A 158 2.36 7.03 5.15
C ASP A 158 2.66 7.61 6.53
N MET A 159 3.60 8.54 6.59
CA MET A 159 3.94 9.22 7.83
C MET A 159 3.17 10.53 7.95
N THR A 160 2.31 10.63 8.96
CA THR A 160 1.71 11.90 9.38
C THR A 160 2.53 12.52 10.50
N ALA A 161 3.11 13.69 10.26
CA ALA A 161 3.92 14.40 11.22
C ALA A 161 3.19 15.61 11.83
N PHE A 162 3.27 15.77 13.13
CA PHE A 162 2.84 16.97 13.83
C PHE A 162 4.05 17.90 14.02
N MET A 163 3.90 19.16 13.64
CA MET A 163 4.95 20.16 13.79
C MET A 163 4.63 21.16 14.88
N TRP A 164 5.63 21.44 15.71
CA TRP A 164 5.53 22.50 16.71
C TRP A 164 5.64 23.87 16.06
N VAL A 165 4.64 24.71 16.27
CA VAL A 165 4.66 26.08 15.72
C VAL A 165 5.70 26.93 16.45
N LYS A 166 6.65 27.53 15.73
CA LYS A 166 7.67 28.42 16.28
C LYS A 166 7.02 29.55 17.09
N GLY A 167 7.50 29.76 18.30
CA GLY A 167 7.00 30.80 19.22
C GLY A 167 5.81 30.37 20.09
N SER A 168 5.30 29.13 19.97
CA SER A 168 4.29 28.61 20.89
C SER A 168 4.89 28.41 22.28
N THR A 169 4.16 28.85 23.31
CA THR A 169 4.55 28.73 24.74
C THR A 169 3.81 27.57 25.44
N ARG A 170 3.03 26.76 24.69
CA ARG A 170 2.16 25.72 25.27
C ARG A 170 2.78 24.31 25.20
N SER A 171 4.10 24.18 25.31
CA SER A 171 4.83 22.90 25.20
C SER A 171 4.28 21.80 26.10
N GLU A 172 4.06 22.11 27.37
CA GLU A 172 3.57 21.11 28.34
C GLU A 172 2.15 20.64 28.04
N ALA A 173 1.28 21.55 27.58
CA ALA A 173 -0.08 21.16 27.20
C ALA A 173 -0.10 20.23 25.99
N VAL A 174 0.74 20.49 24.98
CA VAL A 174 0.86 19.64 23.78
C VAL A 174 1.47 18.29 24.14
N LYS A 175 2.51 18.26 24.96
CA LYS A 175 3.11 17.03 25.47
C LYS A 175 2.07 16.18 26.20
N CYS A 176 1.33 16.79 27.13
CA CYS A 176 0.25 16.10 27.84
C CYS A 176 -0.82 15.56 26.88
N TRP A 177 -1.21 16.33 25.86
CA TRP A 177 -2.17 15.86 24.85
C TRP A 177 -1.65 14.64 24.09
N PHE A 178 -0.39 14.65 23.63
CA PHE A 178 0.20 13.49 22.96
C PHE A 178 0.28 12.27 23.89
N GLU A 179 0.64 12.45 25.15
CA GLU A 179 0.68 11.36 26.14
C GLU A 179 -0.72 10.77 26.37
N CYS A 180 -1.75 11.60 26.45
CA CYS A 180 -3.14 11.14 26.57
C CYS A 180 -3.61 10.40 25.31
N VAL A 181 -3.31 10.93 24.13
CA VAL A 181 -3.65 10.27 22.86
C VAL A 181 -2.96 8.92 22.75
N ARG A 182 -1.67 8.86 23.06
CA ARG A 182 -0.92 7.61 23.07
C ARG A 182 -1.54 6.61 24.06
N ALA A 183 -1.74 7.01 25.32
CA ALA A 183 -2.31 6.15 26.33
C ALA A 183 -3.71 5.63 25.95
N SER A 184 -4.56 6.47 25.34
CA SER A 184 -5.88 6.04 24.90
C SER A 184 -5.85 4.97 23.78
N LYS A 185 -4.74 4.85 23.07
CA LYS A 185 -4.55 3.89 21.97
C LYS A 185 -3.76 2.64 22.37
N THR A 186 -2.85 2.76 23.34
CA THR A 186 -1.88 1.69 23.67
C THR A 186 -2.06 1.10 25.08
N ASP A 187 -2.88 1.70 25.96
CA ASP A 187 -3.15 1.14 27.28
C ASP A 187 -4.21 0.02 27.16
N PRO A 188 -3.89 -1.23 27.55
CA PRO A 188 -4.81 -2.37 27.41
C PRO A 188 -6.19 -2.17 28.04
N LYS A 189 -6.30 -1.32 29.07
CA LYS A 189 -7.60 -1.03 29.70
C LYS A 189 -8.61 -0.35 28.77
N TYR A 190 -8.16 0.24 27.67
CA TYR A 190 -9.05 0.89 26.68
C TYR A 190 -9.34 0.02 25.45
N GLU A 191 -8.69 -1.13 25.33
CA GLU A 191 -8.77 -1.98 24.14
C GLU A 191 -10.22 -2.36 23.81
N GLN A 192 -10.95 -2.94 24.77
CA GLN A 192 -12.34 -3.31 24.57
C GLN A 192 -13.22 -2.08 24.27
N THR A 193 -13.02 -0.99 25.00
CA THR A 193 -13.78 0.24 24.74
C THR A 193 -13.51 0.83 23.35
N ASN A 194 -12.28 0.71 22.85
CA ASN A 194 -11.92 1.17 21.51
C ASN A 194 -12.56 0.27 20.45
N LYS A 195 -12.52 -1.07 20.65
CA LYS A 195 -13.20 -2.04 19.77
C LYS A 195 -14.71 -1.77 19.71
N ASP A 196 -15.38 -1.67 20.87
CA ASP A 196 -16.81 -1.44 20.95
C ASP A 196 -17.23 -0.16 20.20
N LYS A 197 -16.50 0.94 20.41
CA LYS A 197 -16.75 2.21 19.70
C LYS A 197 -16.49 2.12 18.21
N PHE A 198 -15.47 1.38 17.82
CA PHE A 198 -15.17 1.19 16.40
C PHE A 198 -16.30 0.42 15.72
N MET A 199 -16.72 -0.68 16.31
CA MET A 199 -17.81 -1.53 15.78
C MET A 199 -19.16 -0.79 15.77
N GLU A 200 -19.46 0.02 16.82
CA GLU A 200 -20.66 0.88 16.84
C GLU A 200 -20.70 1.88 15.67
N ASN A 201 -19.53 2.46 15.33
CA ASN A 201 -19.42 3.43 14.24
C ASN A 201 -19.31 2.77 12.85
N ASN A 202 -19.01 1.48 12.78
CA ASN A 202 -18.77 0.73 11.54
C ASN A 202 -19.57 -0.60 11.57
N PRO A 203 -20.91 -0.56 11.50
CA PRO A 203 -21.75 -1.73 11.73
C PRO A 203 -21.64 -2.83 10.65
N ASN A 204 -21.01 -2.55 9.52
CA ASN A 204 -20.69 -3.49 8.44
C ASN A 204 -19.30 -4.14 8.57
N TRP A 205 -18.59 -3.87 9.67
CA TRP A 205 -17.35 -4.58 10.00
C TRP A 205 -17.64 -5.81 10.84
N THR A 206 -16.84 -6.88 10.62
CA THR A 206 -16.85 -8.09 11.46
C THR A 206 -15.72 -8.04 12.49
N ASP A 207 -15.79 -8.94 13.48
CA ASP A 207 -14.71 -9.09 14.46
C ASP A 207 -13.40 -9.51 13.79
N GLU A 208 -13.44 -10.41 12.79
CA GLU A 208 -12.27 -10.83 12.01
C GLU A 208 -11.59 -9.65 11.30
N MET A 209 -12.37 -8.80 10.63
CA MET A 209 -11.82 -7.58 9.99
C MET A 209 -11.14 -6.66 11.01
N TYR A 210 -11.74 -6.49 12.19
CA TYR A 210 -11.14 -5.69 13.25
C TYR A 210 -9.85 -6.30 13.76
N ASP A 211 -9.80 -7.62 13.91
CA ASP A 211 -8.62 -8.34 14.38
C ASP A 211 -7.48 -8.23 13.34
N VAL A 212 -7.74 -8.36 12.04
CA VAL A 212 -6.77 -8.05 10.98
C VAL A 212 -6.24 -6.62 11.08
N LYS A 213 -7.16 -5.63 11.27
CA LYS A 213 -6.78 -4.22 11.44
C LYS A 213 -5.81 -4.02 12.60
N MET A 214 -6.01 -4.71 13.72
CA MET A 214 -5.16 -4.59 14.89
C MET A 214 -3.86 -5.37 14.75
N ASP A 215 -3.88 -6.52 14.10
CA ASP A 215 -2.69 -7.35 13.89
C ASP A 215 -1.65 -6.64 13.01
N VAL A 216 -2.06 -5.99 11.91
CA VAL A 216 -1.12 -5.30 10.98
C VAL A 216 -0.39 -4.10 11.59
N VAL A 217 -0.79 -3.63 12.77
CA VAL A 217 -0.12 -2.56 13.51
C VAL A 217 0.54 -3.08 14.81
N SER A 218 0.57 -4.39 15.00
CA SER A 218 1.23 -5.05 16.14
C SER A 218 2.77 -5.04 16.00
N ASP A 219 3.45 -5.43 17.06
CA ASP A 219 4.92 -5.55 17.08
C ASP A 219 5.45 -6.68 16.17
N ASP A 220 4.58 -7.57 15.66
CA ASP A 220 4.94 -8.64 14.73
C ASP A 220 5.21 -8.11 13.31
N TYR A 221 4.75 -6.90 13.00
CA TYR A 221 4.93 -6.27 11.72
C TYR A 221 6.01 -5.20 11.73
N LEU A 222 6.90 -5.24 10.73
CA LEU A 222 7.78 -4.13 10.43
C LEU A 222 6.99 -3.06 9.65
N MET A 223 6.83 -1.88 10.24
CA MET A 223 6.25 -0.74 9.53
C MET A 223 7.29 -0.13 8.60
N LEU A 224 6.96 -0.07 7.31
CA LEU A 224 7.84 0.45 6.28
C LEU A 224 7.17 1.64 5.56
N PHE A 225 7.95 2.69 5.33
CA PHE A 225 7.58 3.81 4.45
C PHE A 225 8.79 4.20 3.60
N ASP A 226 8.53 4.71 2.39
CA ASP A 226 9.61 5.08 1.46
C ASP A 226 10.09 6.51 1.71
N TYR A 227 11.39 6.67 1.86
CA TYR A 227 12.04 7.97 2.03
C TYR A 227 12.03 8.83 0.76
N ALA A 228 11.89 8.22 -0.42
CA ALA A 228 11.99 8.92 -1.69
C ALA A 228 11.00 10.08 -1.82
N TYR A 229 9.82 9.94 -1.23
CA TYR A 229 8.82 11.03 -1.18
C TYR A 229 9.29 12.29 -0.42
N GLY A 230 10.29 12.17 0.44
CA GLY A 230 10.82 13.27 1.26
C GLY A 230 12.18 13.81 0.78
N ILE A 231 12.80 13.21 -0.24
CA ILE A 231 14.16 13.60 -0.68
C ILE A 231 14.16 14.96 -1.36
N SER A 232 13.23 15.20 -2.26
CA SER A 232 13.08 16.48 -2.95
C SER A 232 11.67 16.67 -3.49
N SER A 233 11.33 17.90 -3.88
CA SER A 233 10.07 18.20 -4.56
C SER A 233 10.00 17.53 -5.94
N ALA A 234 11.14 17.33 -6.62
CA ALA A 234 11.17 16.68 -7.92
C ALA A 234 10.77 15.20 -7.82
N LEU A 235 11.08 14.53 -6.69
CA LEU A 235 10.71 13.14 -6.48
C LEU A 235 9.31 12.96 -5.88
N GLY A 236 8.92 13.82 -4.94
CA GLY A 236 7.72 13.64 -4.13
C GLY A 236 6.56 14.61 -4.37
N ASP A 237 6.75 15.66 -5.17
CA ASP A 237 5.69 16.64 -5.42
C ASP A 237 4.75 16.20 -6.55
N ARG A 238 3.55 15.78 -6.17
CA ARG A 238 2.49 15.41 -7.11
C ARG A 238 2.06 16.52 -8.08
N LYS A 239 2.37 17.78 -7.78
CA LYS A 239 2.02 18.91 -8.67
C LYS A 239 2.92 19.02 -9.90
N GLN A 240 4.08 18.37 -9.89
CA GLN A 240 5.03 18.42 -11.01
C GLN A 240 4.76 17.36 -12.09
N PHE A 241 3.96 16.33 -11.78
CA PHE A 241 3.60 15.24 -12.69
C PHE A 241 2.08 15.24 -12.88
N ASP A 242 1.58 15.64 -14.02
CA ASP A 242 0.15 15.55 -14.44
C ASP A 242 -0.90 15.71 -13.33
N GLY A 243 -0.63 16.57 -12.35
CA GLY A 243 -1.56 16.95 -11.29
C GLY A 243 -1.84 15.89 -10.21
N ASN A 244 -1.56 14.61 -10.42
CA ASN A 244 -1.90 13.54 -9.47
C ASN A 244 -0.79 12.53 -9.17
N GLN A 245 0.30 12.52 -9.92
CA GLN A 245 1.43 11.62 -9.70
C GLN A 245 2.73 12.40 -9.47
N CYS A 246 3.59 11.91 -8.58
CA CYS A 246 4.97 12.33 -8.50
C CYS A 246 5.87 11.29 -9.19
N LEU A 247 7.17 11.58 -9.30
CA LEU A 247 8.13 10.67 -9.92
C LEU A 247 8.22 9.33 -9.17
N VAL A 248 8.09 9.34 -7.85
CA VAL A 248 8.08 8.11 -7.04
C VAL A 248 6.83 7.28 -7.33
N ASP A 249 5.66 7.91 -7.49
CA ASP A 249 4.44 7.19 -7.88
C ASP A 249 4.63 6.53 -9.27
N ALA A 250 5.26 7.23 -10.22
CA ALA A 250 5.57 6.68 -11.55
C ALA A 250 6.55 5.50 -11.47
N LEU A 251 7.60 5.59 -10.63
CA LEU A 251 8.52 4.47 -10.39
C LEU A 251 7.82 3.22 -9.84
N TYR A 252 6.79 3.39 -9.02
CA TYR A 252 6.03 2.26 -8.49
C TYR A 252 4.97 1.72 -9.46
N SER A 253 4.44 2.54 -10.37
CA SER A 253 3.26 2.18 -11.12
C SER A 253 3.46 1.99 -12.62
N ASP A 254 4.44 2.64 -13.26
CA ASP A 254 4.55 2.65 -14.73
C ASP A 254 4.72 1.24 -15.33
N ALA A 255 5.42 0.32 -14.62
CA ALA A 255 5.56 -1.05 -15.10
C ALA A 255 4.26 -1.87 -15.08
N SER A 256 3.25 -1.44 -14.34
CA SER A 256 1.95 -2.10 -14.24
C SER A 256 0.78 -1.25 -14.74
N ASN A 257 1.07 -0.21 -15.50
CA ASN A 257 0.10 0.59 -16.24
C ASN A 257 0.31 0.41 -17.75
N VAL A 258 -0.72 0.70 -18.51
CA VAL A 258 -0.65 0.87 -19.96
C VAL A 258 -0.79 2.36 -20.28
N ASP A 259 -0.08 2.83 -21.29
CA ASP A 259 -0.22 4.18 -21.80
C ASP A 259 -1.51 4.35 -22.64
N GLU A 260 -1.72 5.54 -23.20
CA GLU A 260 -2.90 5.84 -24.05
C GLU A 260 -2.96 4.97 -25.33
N GLU A 261 -1.84 4.42 -25.75
CA GLU A 261 -1.71 3.51 -26.90
C GLU A 261 -1.87 2.04 -26.51
N GLY A 262 -2.06 1.73 -25.21
CA GLY A 262 -2.17 0.37 -24.69
C GLY A 262 -0.82 -0.33 -24.53
N VAL A 263 0.28 0.41 -24.55
CA VAL A 263 1.65 -0.15 -24.41
C VAL A 263 2.08 -0.15 -22.95
N GLN A 264 2.61 -1.26 -22.49
CA GLN A 264 3.16 -1.44 -21.16
C GLN A 264 4.68 -1.35 -21.18
N SER A 265 5.26 -0.60 -20.23
CA SER A 265 6.72 -0.48 -20.06
C SER A 265 7.26 -1.56 -19.13
N THR A 266 8.40 -2.17 -19.48
CA THR A 266 9.11 -3.05 -18.57
C THR A 266 9.78 -2.25 -17.44
N TRP A 267 10.09 -2.91 -16.30
CA TRP A 267 10.82 -2.25 -15.22
C TRP A 267 12.16 -1.66 -15.69
N THR A 268 12.87 -2.33 -16.56
CA THR A 268 14.13 -1.80 -17.13
C THR A 268 13.91 -0.45 -17.83
N GLN A 269 12.87 -0.34 -18.65
CA GLN A 269 12.55 0.91 -19.34
C GLN A 269 12.13 2.03 -18.35
N VAL A 270 11.31 1.71 -17.36
CA VAL A 270 10.90 2.64 -16.30
C VAL A 270 12.13 3.13 -15.52
N ARG A 271 12.98 2.21 -15.09
CA ARG A 271 14.21 2.53 -14.36
C ARG A 271 15.15 3.42 -15.18
N GLU A 272 15.41 3.08 -16.44
CA GLU A 272 16.26 3.88 -17.34
C GLU A 272 15.71 5.29 -17.55
N LYS A 273 14.40 5.41 -17.67
CA LYS A 273 13.72 6.71 -17.84
C LYS A 273 13.96 7.65 -16.65
N TYR A 274 13.98 7.14 -15.41
CA TYR A 274 13.96 7.96 -14.21
C TYR A 274 15.25 7.97 -13.38
N SER A 275 16.16 7.00 -13.58
CA SER A 275 17.37 6.84 -12.74
C SER A 275 18.23 8.10 -12.67
N ALA A 276 18.45 8.78 -13.78
CA ALA A 276 19.28 9.98 -13.81
C ALA A 276 18.72 11.11 -12.93
N THR A 277 17.40 11.28 -12.89
CA THR A 277 16.75 12.25 -12.03
C THR A 277 16.86 11.85 -10.56
N VAL A 278 16.61 10.60 -10.23
CA VAL A 278 16.74 10.07 -8.86
C VAL A 278 18.17 10.25 -8.35
N ASP A 279 19.17 9.88 -9.13
CA ASP A 279 20.58 9.99 -8.74
C ASP A 279 21.00 11.46 -8.55
N SER A 280 20.49 12.36 -9.40
CA SER A 280 20.76 13.81 -9.28
C SER A 280 20.22 14.40 -7.99
N GLU A 281 18.95 14.07 -7.64
CA GLU A 281 18.29 14.57 -6.44
C GLU A 281 18.94 14.02 -5.16
N ILE A 282 19.29 12.74 -5.15
CA ILE A 282 20.04 12.12 -4.05
C ILE A 282 21.41 12.80 -3.86
N LYS A 283 22.13 13.03 -4.95
CA LYS A 283 23.42 13.71 -4.90
C LYS A 283 23.29 15.12 -4.31
N GLU A 284 22.28 15.89 -4.72
CA GLU A 284 22.04 17.23 -4.19
C GLU A 284 21.71 17.19 -2.69
N LEU A 285 20.87 16.23 -2.26
CA LEU A 285 20.56 16.07 -0.85
C LEU A 285 21.79 15.73 -0.01
N ASN A 286 22.62 14.77 -0.47
CA ASN A 286 23.85 14.40 0.23
C ASN A 286 24.83 15.57 0.33
N GLN A 287 24.95 16.40 -0.70
CA GLN A 287 25.75 17.63 -0.65
C GLN A 287 25.23 18.64 0.38
N LYS A 288 23.89 18.82 0.46
CA LYS A 288 23.27 19.67 1.48
C LYS A 288 23.58 19.16 2.90
N ILE A 289 23.43 17.85 3.12
CA ILE A 289 23.73 17.22 4.41
C ILE A 289 25.20 17.41 4.79
N ALA A 290 26.14 17.22 3.85
CA ALA A 290 27.55 17.43 4.10
C ALA A 290 27.88 18.88 4.47
N SER A 291 27.20 19.84 3.83
CA SER A 291 27.41 21.27 4.12
C SER A 291 26.90 21.71 5.50
N LEU A 292 25.97 20.95 6.10
CA LEU A 292 25.48 21.22 7.46
C LEU A 292 26.42 20.71 8.57
N LYS A 293 27.38 19.83 8.21
CA LYS A 293 28.37 19.27 9.13
C LYS A 293 29.67 20.09 9.18
N SER A 294 29.86 21.03 8.23
CA SER A 294 30.99 21.96 8.15
C SER A 294 30.66 23.29 8.86
#